data_63952e016b652b205c8d17a650b5e509
#
_entry.id   63952e016b652b205c8d17a650b5e509
#
_cell.length_a   1.000
_cell.length_b   1.000
_cell.length_c   1.000
_cell.angle_alpha   90.00
_cell.angle_beta   90.00
_cell.angle_gamma   90.00
#
_symmetry.space_group_name_H-M   'P 1'
#
loop_
_entity.id
_entity.type
_entity.pdbx_description
1 polymer ?
#
loop_
_entity_poly.entity_id
_entity_poly.type
_entity_poly.pdbx_seq_one_letter_code
_entity_poly.pdbx_strand_id
1 'polypeptide(L)'
;MRPNQRLYLQDILERILHIEFCTSGGRESFLNDRLLQDGVILAFMVIGEAVKRLDSQAIEGRPEVAWSDYAGFRDVLIHRYHDILLEEVWQFSQEDLAALKTAVTELLNDLENSDAPT
;
A
#
# COMPACT_ATOMS: atom_id res chain seq x y z
N MET A 1 16.48 8.23 12.65
CA MET A 1 15.21 7.71 12.11
C MET A 1 14.16 8.80 12.13
N ARG A 2 13.42 8.92 11.04
CA ARG A 2 12.29 9.86 10.96
C ARG A 2 11.19 9.42 11.92
N PRO A 3 10.44 10.35 12.54
CA PRO A 3 9.37 9.99 13.47
C PRO A 3 8.20 9.30 12.76
N ASN A 4 7.38 8.63 13.55
CA ASN A 4 6.12 8.01 13.10
C ASN A 4 6.28 6.86 12.11
N GLN A 5 7.45 6.24 12.01
CA GLN A 5 7.67 5.14 11.06
C GLN A 5 6.74 3.96 11.34
N ARG A 6 6.54 3.62 12.62
CA ARG A 6 5.60 2.55 12.98
C ARG A 6 4.19 2.87 12.49
N LEU A 7 3.73 4.10 12.67
CA LEU A 7 2.39 4.52 12.24
C LEU A 7 2.22 4.36 10.74
N TYR A 8 3.20 4.82 9.95
CA TYR A 8 3.12 4.71 8.49
C TYR A 8 3.10 3.25 8.03
N LEU A 9 3.91 2.40 8.65
CA LEU A 9 3.93 0.97 8.32
C LEU A 9 2.61 0.29 8.70
N GLN A 10 2.03 0.65 9.85
CA GLN A 10 0.73 0.13 10.26
C GLN A 10 -0.38 0.57 9.31
N ASP A 11 -0.35 1.83 8.87
CA ASP A 11 -1.31 2.35 7.88
C ASP A 11 -1.21 1.55 6.58
N ILE A 12 0.00 1.29 6.11
CA ILE A 12 0.20 0.52 4.88
C ILE A 12 -0.39 -0.89 5.05
N LEU A 13 -0.06 -1.57 6.14
CA LEU A 13 -0.53 -2.93 6.37
C LEU A 13 -2.07 -2.98 6.44
N GLU A 14 -2.67 -2.06 7.18
CA GLU A 14 -4.13 -1.98 7.28
C GLU A 14 -4.78 -1.80 5.91
N ARG A 15 -4.20 -0.93 5.08
CA ARG A 15 -4.75 -0.68 3.75
C ARG A 15 -4.54 -1.86 2.79
N ILE A 16 -3.44 -2.59 2.93
CA ILE A 16 -3.23 -3.83 2.18
C ILE A 16 -4.34 -4.83 2.50
N LEU A 17 -4.62 -5.03 3.78
CA LEU A 17 -5.68 -5.95 4.21
C LEU A 17 -7.05 -5.51 3.67
N HIS A 18 -7.29 -4.21 3.62
CA HIS A 18 -8.53 -3.68 3.05
C HIS A 18 -8.62 -3.94 1.54
N ILE A 19 -7.52 -3.76 0.82
CA ILE A 19 -7.48 -4.08 -0.61
C ILE A 19 -7.76 -5.56 -0.84
N GLU A 20 -7.15 -6.43 -0.06
CA GLU A 20 -7.37 -7.87 -0.16
C GLU A 20 -8.85 -8.21 0.04
N PHE A 21 -9.48 -7.58 1.02
CA PHE A 21 -10.91 -7.75 1.26
C PHE A 21 -11.74 -7.27 0.06
N CYS A 22 -11.48 -6.07 -0.43
CA CYS A 22 -12.25 -5.47 -1.52
C CYS A 22 -12.08 -6.18 -2.86
N THR A 23 -10.99 -6.93 -3.04
CA THR A 23 -10.71 -7.66 -4.28
C THR A 23 -10.98 -9.15 -4.18
N SER A 24 -11.39 -9.64 -2.99
CA SER A 24 -11.59 -11.06 -2.72
C SER A 24 -12.69 -11.70 -3.57
N GLY A 25 -13.67 -10.92 -4.02
CA GLY A 25 -14.76 -11.40 -4.86
C GLY A 25 -14.40 -11.54 -6.34
N GLY A 26 -13.20 -11.15 -6.73
CA GLY A 26 -12.72 -11.27 -8.10
C GLY A 26 -12.91 -10.01 -8.93
N ARG A 27 -12.36 -10.05 -10.13
CA ARG A 27 -12.32 -8.90 -11.04
C ARG A 27 -13.70 -8.36 -11.38
N GLU A 28 -14.64 -9.23 -11.76
CA GLU A 28 -15.98 -8.81 -12.14
C GLU A 28 -16.73 -8.14 -10.99
N SER A 29 -16.61 -8.69 -9.79
CA SER A 29 -17.21 -8.11 -8.60
C SER A 29 -16.66 -6.70 -8.35
N PHE A 30 -15.35 -6.54 -8.44
CA PHE A 30 -14.70 -5.23 -8.26
C PHE A 30 -15.15 -4.23 -9.34
N LEU A 31 -15.17 -4.65 -10.61
CA LEU A 31 -15.50 -3.75 -11.73
C LEU A 31 -16.96 -3.32 -11.74
N ASN A 32 -17.82 -4.02 -11.03
CA ASN A 32 -19.26 -3.72 -10.98
C ASN A 32 -19.74 -3.16 -9.64
N ASP A 33 -18.82 -2.88 -8.71
CA ASP A 33 -19.19 -2.40 -7.37
C ASP A 33 -18.36 -1.16 -6.99
N ARG A 34 -19.03 -0.01 -7.00
CA ARG A 34 -18.39 1.26 -6.71
C ARG A 34 -17.83 1.33 -5.29
N LEU A 35 -18.48 0.69 -4.32
CA LEU A 35 -17.98 0.68 -2.95
C LEU A 35 -16.61 0.00 -2.87
N LEU A 36 -16.45 -1.11 -3.58
CA LEU A 36 -15.16 -1.80 -3.63
C LEU A 36 -14.10 -0.96 -4.35
N GLN A 37 -14.49 -0.33 -5.45
CA GLN A 37 -13.59 0.55 -6.22
C GLN A 37 -13.08 1.71 -5.36
N ASP A 38 -13.98 2.41 -4.70
CA ASP A 38 -13.63 3.55 -3.84
C ASP A 38 -12.73 3.11 -2.69
N GLY A 39 -13.00 1.94 -2.11
CA GLY A 39 -12.17 1.39 -1.03
C GLY A 39 -10.75 1.12 -1.46
N VAL A 40 -10.57 0.51 -2.64
CA VAL A 40 -9.24 0.20 -3.17
C VAL A 40 -8.50 1.48 -3.56
N ILE A 41 -9.18 2.41 -4.22
CA ILE A 41 -8.57 3.69 -4.64
C ILE A 41 -8.07 4.46 -3.41
N LEU A 42 -8.92 4.61 -2.39
CA LEU A 42 -8.50 5.30 -1.16
C LEU A 42 -7.32 4.57 -0.50
N ALA A 43 -7.37 3.24 -0.45
CA ALA A 43 -6.30 2.46 0.15
C ALA A 43 -4.96 2.72 -0.56
N PHE A 44 -4.94 2.75 -1.89
CA PHE A 44 -3.72 3.04 -2.63
C PHE A 44 -3.24 4.48 -2.42
N MET A 45 -4.15 5.44 -2.27
CA MET A 45 -3.77 6.81 -1.96
C MET A 45 -3.07 6.89 -0.60
N VAL A 46 -3.60 6.21 0.40
CA VAL A 46 -3.00 6.17 1.74
C VAL A 46 -1.65 5.46 1.70
N ILE A 47 -1.56 4.32 1.02
CA ILE A 47 -0.30 3.57 0.89
C ILE A 47 0.76 4.45 0.24
N GLY A 48 0.43 5.10 -0.87
CA GLY A 48 1.39 5.94 -1.59
C GLY A 48 1.90 7.09 -0.75
N GLU A 49 1.02 7.75 0.02
CA GLU A 49 1.42 8.82 0.91
C GLU A 49 2.31 8.31 2.04
N ALA A 50 1.97 7.17 2.63
CA ALA A 50 2.77 6.57 3.70
C ALA A 50 4.15 6.17 3.19
N VAL A 51 4.24 5.58 2.00
CA VAL A 51 5.52 5.20 1.38
C VAL A 51 6.43 6.42 1.24
N LYS A 52 5.88 7.56 0.83
CA LYS A 52 6.67 8.80 0.70
C LYS A 52 7.27 9.26 2.02
N ARG A 53 6.70 8.84 3.14
CA ARG A 53 7.14 9.25 4.48
C ARG A 53 8.04 8.23 5.18
N LEU A 54 8.28 7.08 4.54
CA LEU A 54 9.18 6.08 5.11
C LEU A 54 10.64 6.51 5.00
N ASP A 55 11.45 6.05 5.95
CA ASP A 55 12.88 6.26 5.92
C ASP A 55 13.49 5.63 4.67
N SER A 56 14.45 6.32 4.05
CA SER A 56 15.17 5.80 2.89
C SER A 56 15.87 4.47 3.19
N GLN A 57 16.33 4.28 4.42
CA GLN A 57 16.98 3.03 4.83
C GLN A 57 16.03 1.84 4.75
N ALA A 58 14.76 2.04 5.15
CA ALA A 58 13.76 0.98 5.07
C ALA A 58 13.49 0.58 3.62
N ILE A 59 13.38 1.58 2.75
CA ILE A 59 13.11 1.37 1.31
C ILE A 59 14.31 0.72 0.62
N GLU A 60 15.50 1.23 0.86
CA GLU A 60 16.72 0.72 0.24
C GLU A 60 17.07 -0.69 0.72
N GLY A 61 16.71 -1.03 1.94
CA GLY A 61 16.93 -2.36 2.51
C GLY A 61 16.01 -3.42 1.93
N ARG A 62 14.99 -3.05 1.16
CA ARG A 62 14.01 -3.96 0.58
C ARG A 62 13.79 -3.67 -0.90
N PRO A 63 14.82 -3.88 -1.74
CA PRO A 63 14.74 -3.51 -3.15
C PRO A 63 13.79 -4.40 -3.98
N GLU A 64 13.34 -5.52 -3.42
CA GLU A 64 12.36 -6.40 -4.08
C GLU A 64 10.96 -5.78 -4.16
N VAL A 65 10.70 -4.72 -3.37
CA VAL A 65 9.42 -4.01 -3.41
C VAL A 65 9.53 -2.81 -4.34
N ALA A 66 8.53 -2.62 -5.20
CA ALA A 66 8.47 -1.47 -6.11
C ALA A 66 7.90 -0.24 -5.40
N TRP A 67 8.59 0.25 -4.37
CA TRP A 67 8.12 1.34 -3.51
C TRP A 67 7.72 2.58 -4.30
N SER A 68 8.55 2.98 -5.28
CA SER A 68 8.28 4.17 -6.09
C SER A 68 7.01 4.04 -6.93
N ASP A 69 6.62 2.82 -7.29
CA ASP A 69 5.40 2.59 -8.06
C ASP A 69 4.17 2.93 -7.22
N TYR A 70 4.19 2.63 -5.92
CA TYR A 70 3.08 2.98 -5.03
C TYR A 70 2.96 4.50 -4.87
N ALA A 71 4.08 5.19 -4.67
CA ALA A 71 4.08 6.65 -4.58
C ALA A 71 3.62 7.29 -5.89
N GLY A 72 4.09 6.77 -7.02
CA GLY A 72 3.69 7.24 -8.35
C GLY A 72 2.23 6.99 -8.66
N PHE A 73 1.72 5.81 -8.29
CA PHE A 73 0.31 5.48 -8.52
C PHE A 73 -0.61 6.40 -7.71
N ARG A 74 -0.24 6.71 -6.48
CA ARG A 74 -0.98 7.69 -5.66
C ARG A 74 -1.09 9.02 -6.40
N ASP A 75 0.00 9.50 -6.99
CA ASP A 75 -0.01 10.76 -7.72
C ASP A 75 -0.92 10.69 -8.96
N VAL A 76 -0.89 9.57 -9.68
CA VAL A 76 -1.78 9.35 -10.83
C VAL A 76 -3.25 9.39 -10.37
N LEU A 77 -3.58 8.69 -9.28
CA LEU A 77 -4.95 8.65 -8.78
C LEU A 77 -5.47 10.03 -8.38
N ILE A 78 -4.63 10.86 -7.77
CA ILE A 78 -5.01 12.19 -7.35
C ILE A 78 -5.18 13.12 -8.55
N HIS A 79 -4.23 13.11 -9.48
CA HIS A 79 -4.25 14.01 -10.63
C HIS A 79 -5.31 13.62 -11.66
N ARG A 80 -5.69 12.35 -11.72
CA ARG A 80 -6.66 11.84 -12.69
C ARG A 80 -7.95 11.34 -12.04
N TYR A 81 -8.32 11.95 -10.92
CA TYR A 81 -9.44 11.49 -10.11
C TYR A 81 -10.75 11.33 -10.90
N HIS A 82 -11.00 12.21 -11.88
CA HIS A 82 -12.24 12.17 -12.68
C HIS A 82 -12.21 11.16 -13.82
N ASP A 83 -11.06 10.61 -14.18
CA ASP A 83 -10.92 9.65 -15.29
C ASP A 83 -10.02 8.47 -14.94
N ILE A 84 -10.13 8.00 -13.70
CA ILE A 84 -9.41 6.82 -13.24
C ILE A 84 -9.88 5.59 -14.03
N LEU A 85 -8.92 4.83 -14.56
CA LEU A 85 -9.21 3.60 -15.29
C LEU A 85 -9.26 2.44 -14.28
N LEU A 86 -10.47 1.93 -14.02
CA LEU A 86 -10.68 0.88 -13.02
C LEU A 86 -9.93 -0.42 -13.34
N GLU A 87 -9.74 -0.72 -14.62
CA GLU A 87 -8.92 -1.86 -15.04
C GLU A 87 -7.48 -1.73 -14.55
N GLU A 88 -6.92 -0.54 -14.61
CA GLU A 88 -5.57 -0.29 -14.12
C GLU A 88 -5.49 -0.43 -12.60
N VAL A 89 -6.52 0.03 -11.89
CA VAL A 89 -6.59 -0.11 -10.43
C VAL A 89 -6.66 -1.60 -10.06
N TRP A 90 -7.49 -2.36 -10.76
CA TRP A 90 -7.55 -3.81 -10.54
C TRP A 90 -6.21 -4.47 -10.79
N GLN A 91 -5.61 -4.17 -11.95
CA GLN A 91 -4.32 -4.75 -12.33
C GLN A 91 -3.26 -4.45 -11.28
N PHE A 92 -3.18 -3.21 -10.82
CA PHE A 92 -2.23 -2.81 -9.80
C PHE A 92 -2.45 -3.57 -8.50
N SER A 93 -3.71 -3.83 -8.13
CA SER A 93 -4.03 -4.58 -6.90
C SER A 93 -3.60 -6.05 -6.96
N GLN A 94 -3.41 -6.59 -8.17
CA GLN A 94 -3.01 -8.00 -8.36
C GLN A 94 -1.50 -8.19 -8.51
N GLU A 95 -0.74 -7.11 -8.65
CA GLU A 95 0.70 -7.18 -8.82
C GLU A 95 1.38 -7.27 -7.45
N ASP A 96 2.42 -6.73 -7.21
CA ASP A 96 3.41 -6.67 -6.13
C ASP A 96 2.88 -6.56 -4.68
N LEU A 97 1.57 -6.64 -4.43
CA LEU A 97 0.98 -6.37 -3.11
C LEU A 97 1.48 -7.35 -2.04
N ALA A 98 1.68 -8.61 -2.40
CA ALA A 98 2.19 -9.63 -1.47
C ALA A 98 3.61 -9.30 -1.02
N ALA A 99 4.46 -8.84 -1.93
CA ALA A 99 5.84 -8.43 -1.59
C ALA A 99 5.84 -7.22 -0.66
N LEU A 100 4.97 -6.24 -0.92
CA LEU A 100 4.81 -5.09 -0.03
C LEU A 100 4.35 -5.52 1.35
N LYS A 101 3.36 -6.41 1.43
CA LYS A 101 2.84 -6.92 2.70
C LYS A 101 3.92 -7.60 3.53
N THR A 102 4.72 -8.46 2.89
CA THR A 102 5.81 -9.15 3.55
C THR A 102 6.84 -8.17 4.08
N ALA A 103 7.26 -7.21 3.26
CA ALA A 103 8.26 -6.21 3.66
C ALA A 103 7.78 -5.36 4.83
N VAL A 104 6.54 -4.88 4.77
CA VAL A 104 5.97 -4.03 5.82
C VAL A 104 5.84 -4.82 7.13
N THR A 105 5.39 -6.08 7.05
CA THR A 105 5.28 -6.94 8.23
C THR A 105 6.64 -7.15 8.89
N GLU A 106 7.66 -7.42 8.09
CA GLU A 106 9.02 -7.61 8.61
C GLU A 106 9.59 -6.33 9.21
N LEU A 107 9.35 -5.19 8.57
CA LEU A 107 9.81 -3.90 9.11
C LEU A 107 9.13 -3.58 10.44
N LEU A 108 7.84 -3.89 10.57
CA LEU A 108 7.13 -3.73 11.84
C LEU A 108 7.72 -4.63 12.93
N ASN A 109 8.02 -5.89 12.58
CA ASN A 109 8.64 -6.81 13.52
C ASN A 109 10.01 -6.32 13.95
N ASP A 110 10.80 -5.77 13.04
CA ASP A 110 12.11 -5.21 13.36
C ASP A 110 12.00 -4.05 14.35
N LEU A 111 11.00 -3.19 14.20
CA LEU A 111 10.77 -2.08 15.14
C LEU A 111 10.38 -2.59 16.52
N GLU A 112 9.53 -3.61 16.60
CA GLU A 112 9.13 -4.22 17.86
C GLU A 112 10.33 -4.85 18.57
N ASN A 113 11.18 -5.55 17.81
CA ASN A 113 12.36 -6.19 18.37
C ASN A 113 13.38 -5.14 18.87
N SER A 114 13.49 -4.00 18.18
CA SER A 114 14.36 -2.90 18.60
C SER A 114 13.89 -2.25 19.91
N ASP A 115 12.57 -2.21 20.12
CA ASP A 115 11.95 -1.59 21.29
C ASP A 115 11.84 -2.58 22.47
N ALA A 116 12.10 -3.88 22.25
CA ALA A 116 11.99 -4.89 23.29
C ALA A 116 13.05 -4.70 24.37
N PRO A 117 12.68 -4.78 25.65
CA PRO A 117 13.68 -4.73 26.73
C PRO A 117 14.59 -5.94 26.66
N THR A 118 15.88 -5.69 26.82
CA THR A 118 16.91 -6.73 26.83
C THR A 118 17.05 -7.35 28.20
#